data_5982996917cefc8171dafe83bb8a50da
#
_entry.id   5982996917cefc8171dafe83bb8a50da
#
_cell.length_a   1.000
_cell.length_b   1.000
_cell.length_c   1.000
_cell.angle_alpha   90.00
_cell.angle_beta   90.00
_cell.angle_gamma   90.00
#
_symmetry.space_group_name_H-M   'P 1'
#
loop_
_entity.id
_entity.type
_entity.pdbx_description
1 polymer ?
#
loop_
_entity_poly.entity_id
_entity_poly.type
_entity_poly.pdbx_seq_one_letter_code
_entity_poly.pdbx_strand_id
1 'polypeptide(L)'
;RALVDPGDEVILPAPYWVSYIELIRMVGGVPVVVEASEAEHFKITPEKLAAAITPKTKCMILNNPSNPTGMMYSRSELEAIAKVCVENDLYVISDEIYYHLVYDNEEFVSLAAISPEIKERTLLINGVSKSYAMTGWRIGYVAAPANISKLIGNYLSHCISSPCSISQK
;
A
#
# COMPACT_ATOMS: atom_id res chain seq x y z
N ARG A 1 10.17 -5.99 5.45
CA ARG A 1 11.62 -6.20 5.74
C ARG A 1 12.46 -4.96 5.46
N ALA A 2 12.12 -4.14 4.47
CA ALA A 2 12.87 -2.91 4.19
C ALA A 2 12.45 -1.71 5.08
N LEU A 3 11.28 -1.77 5.72
CA LEU A 3 10.71 -0.68 6.51
C LEU A 3 10.39 -1.06 7.95
N VAL A 4 10.01 -2.32 8.18
CA VAL A 4 9.40 -2.78 9.43
C VAL A 4 10.38 -3.67 10.18
N ASP A 5 10.68 -3.29 11.41
CA ASP A 5 11.43 -4.08 12.39
C ASP A 5 10.47 -4.81 13.35
N PRO A 6 10.92 -5.86 14.04
CA PRO A 6 10.09 -6.55 15.03
C PRO A 6 9.55 -5.59 16.11
N GLY A 7 8.23 -5.56 16.26
CA GLY A 7 7.52 -4.70 17.21
C GLY A 7 7.02 -3.37 16.64
N ASP A 8 7.43 -3.00 15.42
CA ASP A 8 6.84 -1.86 14.71
C ASP A 8 5.39 -2.12 14.37
N GLU A 9 4.56 -1.11 14.50
CA GLU A 9 3.14 -1.18 14.16
C GLU A 9 2.90 -0.80 12.70
N VAL A 10 2.01 -1.57 12.06
CA VAL A 10 1.55 -1.33 10.69
C VAL A 10 0.04 -1.18 10.69
N ILE A 11 -0.45 0.00 10.34
CA ILE A 11 -1.89 0.27 10.24
C ILE A 11 -2.46 -0.43 9.01
N LEU A 12 -3.55 -1.16 9.22
CA LEU A 12 -4.24 -1.94 8.20
C LEU A 12 -5.73 -1.63 8.20
N PRO A 13 -6.22 -0.78 7.29
CA PRO A 13 -7.64 -0.52 7.13
C PRO A 13 -8.41 -1.80 6.77
N ALA A 14 -9.50 -2.07 7.50
CA ALA A 14 -10.38 -3.20 7.23
C ALA A 14 -11.70 -2.73 6.61
N PRO A 15 -12.30 -3.52 5.68
CA PRO A 15 -11.88 -4.84 5.20
C PRO A 15 -10.63 -4.80 4.31
N TYR A 16 -9.80 -5.84 4.38
CA TYR A 16 -8.54 -5.94 3.63
C TYR A 16 -8.36 -7.33 3.01
N TRP A 17 -7.44 -7.42 2.04
CA TRP A 17 -7.02 -8.71 1.50
C TRP A 17 -6.30 -9.54 2.57
N VAL A 18 -6.77 -10.76 2.78
CA VAL A 18 -6.39 -11.64 3.89
C VAL A 18 -4.88 -11.83 4.09
N SER A 19 -4.09 -11.69 3.03
CA SER A 19 -2.63 -11.88 3.14
C SER A 19 -1.91 -10.73 3.83
N TYR A 20 -2.45 -9.51 3.86
CA TYR A 20 -1.72 -8.38 4.43
C TYR A 20 -1.37 -8.57 5.91
N ILE A 21 -2.31 -9.04 6.70
CA ILE A 21 -2.08 -9.26 8.14
C ILE A 21 -0.99 -10.30 8.38
N GLU A 22 -0.94 -11.34 7.58
CA GLU A 22 0.09 -12.37 7.69
C GLU A 22 1.45 -11.87 7.20
N LEU A 23 1.50 -11.05 6.15
CA LEU A 23 2.75 -10.43 5.69
C LEU A 23 3.36 -9.51 6.75
N ILE A 24 2.54 -8.76 7.50
CA ILE A 24 2.99 -7.94 8.63
C ILE A 24 3.60 -8.83 9.71
N ARG A 25 2.88 -9.89 10.12
CA ARG A 25 3.34 -10.84 11.15
C ARG A 25 4.62 -11.57 10.78
N MET A 26 4.77 -11.96 9.50
CA MET A 26 5.96 -12.66 9.00
C MET A 26 7.25 -11.84 9.10
N VAL A 27 7.17 -10.54 9.18
CA VAL A 27 8.34 -9.67 9.36
C VAL A 27 8.54 -9.26 10.83
N GLY A 28 7.69 -9.74 11.73
CA GLY A 28 7.70 -9.40 13.16
C GLY A 28 6.95 -8.12 13.51
N GLY A 29 6.28 -7.50 12.53
CA GLY A 29 5.45 -6.32 12.75
C GLY A 29 4.16 -6.63 13.49
N VAL A 30 3.57 -5.62 14.09
CA VAL A 30 2.30 -5.68 14.82
C VAL A 30 1.20 -5.05 13.96
N PRO A 31 0.22 -5.81 13.46
CA PRO A 31 -0.88 -5.24 12.70
C PRO A 31 -1.83 -4.46 13.61
N VAL A 32 -2.07 -3.20 13.29
CA VAL A 32 -3.08 -2.34 13.91
C VAL A 32 -4.25 -2.22 12.95
N VAL A 33 -5.27 -3.06 13.17
CA VAL A 33 -6.46 -3.09 12.32
C VAL A 33 -7.38 -1.94 12.67
N VAL A 34 -7.77 -1.16 11.66
CA VAL A 34 -8.71 -0.03 11.81
C VAL A 34 -9.95 -0.32 10.97
N GLU A 35 -11.05 -0.54 11.67
CA GLU A 35 -12.34 -0.88 11.03
C GLU A 35 -12.93 0.33 10.30
N ALA A 36 -13.31 0.13 9.05
CA ALA A 36 -14.12 1.05 8.27
C ALA A 36 -15.49 0.42 8.00
N SER A 37 -16.54 1.13 8.39
CA SER A 37 -17.92 0.66 8.28
C SER A 37 -18.50 0.84 6.87
N GLU A 38 -19.63 0.21 6.61
CA GLU A 38 -20.40 0.42 5.39
C GLU A 38 -20.84 1.90 5.23
N ALA A 39 -21.19 2.56 6.33
CA ALA A 39 -21.55 3.98 6.35
C ALA A 39 -20.38 4.89 5.93
N GLU A 40 -19.15 4.42 6.07
CA GLU A 40 -17.92 5.08 5.61
C GLU A 40 -17.47 4.54 4.25
N HIS A 41 -18.32 3.81 3.55
CA HIS A 41 -18.01 3.15 2.29
C HIS A 41 -16.76 2.23 2.38
N PHE A 42 -16.56 1.61 3.55
CA PHE A 42 -15.38 0.75 3.82
C PHE A 42 -14.03 1.45 3.58
N LYS A 43 -13.97 2.76 3.76
CA LYS A 43 -12.77 3.59 3.63
C LYS A 43 -12.37 4.17 4.98
N ILE A 44 -11.08 4.09 5.33
CA ILE A 44 -10.58 4.72 6.55
C ILE A 44 -10.69 6.23 6.43
N THR A 45 -11.11 6.90 7.51
CA THR A 45 -11.12 8.36 7.57
C THR A 45 -9.80 8.90 8.15
N PRO A 46 -9.42 10.16 7.85
CA PRO A 46 -8.24 10.79 8.42
C PRO A 46 -8.22 10.77 9.96
N GLU A 47 -9.40 10.94 10.59
CA GLU A 47 -9.54 10.95 12.05
C GLU A 47 -9.25 9.57 12.64
N LYS A 48 -9.79 8.51 12.02
CA LYS A 48 -9.50 7.12 12.43
C LYS A 48 -8.04 6.76 12.22
N LEU A 49 -7.46 7.20 11.11
CA LEU A 49 -6.02 7.01 10.87
C LEU A 49 -5.20 7.69 11.96
N ALA A 50 -5.46 8.97 12.23
CA ALA A 50 -4.74 9.74 13.23
C ALA A 50 -4.87 9.13 14.65
N ALA A 51 -6.07 8.65 15.00
CA ALA A 51 -6.33 8.01 16.29
C ALA A 51 -5.60 6.67 16.48
N ALA A 52 -5.25 5.99 15.38
CA ALA A 52 -4.55 4.71 15.42
C ALA A 52 -3.02 4.85 15.50
N ILE A 53 -2.48 6.06 15.32
CA ILE A 53 -1.03 6.29 15.31
C ILE A 53 -0.48 6.31 16.74
N THR A 54 0.60 5.57 16.93
CA THR A 54 1.40 5.56 18.17
C THR A 54 2.87 5.84 17.86
N PRO A 55 3.74 6.05 18.85
CA PRO A 55 5.18 6.16 18.62
C PRO A 55 5.84 4.93 17.97
N LYS A 56 5.13 3.79 17.91
CA LYS A 56 5.59 2.55 17.26
C LYS A 56 5.09 2.41 15.83
N THR A 57 4.15 3.25 15.41
CA THR A 57 3.57 3.16 14.07
C THR A 57 4.60 3.56 13.03
N LYS A 58 4.92 2.63 12.13
CA LYS A 58 5.94 2.82 11.10
C LYS A 58 5.33 3.11 9.74
N CYS A 59 4.29 2.40 9.38
CA CYS A 59 3.64 2.57 8.09
C CYS A 59 2.18 2.12 8.12
N MET A 60 1.47 2.41 7.02
CA MET A 60 0.17 1.81 6.73
C MET A 60 0.20 1.06 5.39
N ILE A 61 -0.70 0.10 5.22
CA ILE A 61 -0.99 -0.51 3.92
C ILE A 61 -2.30 0.07 3.42
N LEU A 62 -2.30 0.68 2.25
CA LEU A 62 -3.48 1.21 1.58
C LEU A 62 -3.66 0.49 0.25
N ASN A 63 -4.75 -0.24 0.08
CA ASN A 63 -5.09 -0.88 -1.19
C ASN A 63 -6.19 -0.08 -1.91
N ASN A 64 -5.85 0.53 -3.03
CA ASN A 64 -6.74 1.41 -3.78
C ASN A 64 -6.59 1.19 -5.30
N PRO A 65 -7.64 0.76 -6.00
CA PRO A 65 -8.94 0.27 -5.53
C PRO A 65 -8.83 -0.96 -4.63
N SER A 66 -9.77 -1.11 -3.69
CA SER A 66 -9.68 -2.06 -2.58
C SER A 66 -10.11 -3.49 -2.96
N ASN A 67 -9.40 -4.46 -2.44
CA ASN A 67 -9.85 -5.85 -2.31
C ASN A 67 -10.14 -6.12 -0.81
N PRO A 68 -11.38 -6.50 -0.39
CA PRO A 68 -12.41 -7.12 -1.23
C PRO A 68 -13.53 -6.19 -1.71
N THR A 69 -13.59 -4.92 -1.28
CA THR A 69 -14.80 -4.09 -1.39
C THR A 69 -15.01 -3.47 -2.77
N GLY A 70 -13.94 -3.32 -3.57
CA GLY A 70 -13.98 -2.58 -4.83
C GLY A 70 -14.05 -1.06 -4.65
N MET A 71 -14.12 -0.56 -3.43
CA MET A 71 -14.20 0.88 -3.15
C MET A 71 -12.90 1.58 -3.53
N MET A 72 -13.03 2.81 -4.00
CA MET A 72 -11.92 3.65 -4.41
C MET A 72 -11.95 4.99 -3.64
N TYR A 73 -10.78 5.45 -3.24
CA TYR A 73 -10.61 6.75 -2.62
C TYR A 73 -10.62 7.86 -3.69
N SER A 74 -11.38 8.91 -3.47
CA SER A 74 -11.33 10.13 -4.26
C SER A 74 -10.03 10.90 -4.00
N ARG A 75 -9.70 11.85 -4.89
CA ARG A 75 -8.55 12.73 -4.71
C ARG A 75 -8.56 13.44 -3.34
N SER A 76 -9.70 14.02 -2.95
CA SER A 76 -9.82 14.75 -1.68
C SER A 76 -9.65 13.85 -0.45
N GLU A 77 -10.13 12.61 -0.50
CA GLU A 77 -9.89 11.63 0.56
C GLU A 77 -8.41 11.25 0.66
N LEU A 78 -7.76 11.05 -0.50
CA LEU A 78 -6.32 10.75 -0.54
C LEU A 78 -5.47 11.94 -0.05
N GLU A 79 -5.85 13.18 -0.37
CA GLU A 79 -5.19 14.39 0.13
C GLU A 79 -5.26 14.46 1.66
N ALA A 80 -6.42 14.16 2.22
CA ALA A 80 -6.60 14.17 3.68
C ALA A 80 -5.80 13.05 4.37
N ILE A 81 -5.79 11.83 3.82
CA ILE A 81 -4.95 10.71 4.33
C ILE A 81 -3.46 11.06 4.18
N ALA A 82 -3.04 11.58 3.03
CA ALA A 82 -1.66 11.96 2.78
C ALA A 82 -1.15 13.00 3.80
N LYS A 83 -1.99 13.99 4.12
CA LYS A 83 -1.69 14.99 5.14
C LYS A 83 -1.37 14.34 6.49
N VAL A 84 -2.23 13.43 6.97
CA VAL A 84 -2.00 12.71 8.24
C VAL A 84 -0.69 11.92 8.19
N CYS A 85 -0.42 11.22 7.08
CA CYS A 85 0.81 10.45 6.93
C CYS A 85 2.06 11.33 6.96
N VAL A 86 2.03 12.49 6.27
CA VAL A 86 3.16 13.42 6.24
C VAL A 86 3.41 14.04 7.60
N GLU A 87 2.35 14.51 8.29
CA GLU A 87 2.45 15.13 9.61
C GLU A 87 2.98 14.19 10.71
N ASN A 88 2.81 12.87 10.52
CA ASN A 88 3.25 11.84 11.47
C ASN A 88 4.44 11.00 10.97
N ASP A 89 5.10 11.41 9.89
CA ASP A 89 6.26 10.73 9.29
C ASP A 89 6.01 9.25 8.95
N LEU A 90 4.79 8.92 8.54
CA LEU A 90 4.40 7.56 8.19
C LEU A 90 4.75 7.24 6.73
N TYR A 91 5.29 6.05 6.51
CA TYR A 91 5.35 5.46 5.18
C TYR A 91 4.00 4.85 4.77
N VAL A 92 3.73 4.83 3.47
CA VAL A 92 2.54 4.16 2.94
C VAL A 92 2.94 3.12 1.91
N ILE A 93 2.56 1.87 2.14
CA ILE A 93 2.60 0.82 1.13
C ILE A 93 1.28 0.91 0.36
N SER A 94 1.32 1.59 -0.80
CA SER A 94 0.16 1.81 -1.65
C SER A 94 0.05 0.67 -2.67
N ASP A 95 -0.85 -0.27 -2.42
CA ASP A 95 -1.13 -1.36 -3.36
C ASP A 95 -2.17 -0.90 -4.37
N GLU A 96 -1.71 -0.61 -5.59
CA GLU A 96 -2.49 -0.07 -6.69
C GLU A 96 -2.71 -1.10 -7.81
N ILE A 97 -2.67 -2.40 -7.48
CA ILE A 97 -2.75 -3.49 -8.45
C ILE A 97 -4.03 -3.47 -9.29
N TYR A 98 -5.09 -2.82 -8.83
CA TYR A 98 -6.39 -2.71 -9.49
C TYR A 98 -6.61 -1.37 -10.20
N TYR A 99 -5.61 -0.52 -10.36
CA TYR A 99 -5.71 0.86 -10.86
C TYR A 99 -6.40 1.02 -12.23
N HIS A 100 -6.38 -0.01 -13.08
CA HIS A 100 -7.07 -0.04 -14.37
C HIS A 100 -8.49 -0.64 -14.31
N LEU A 101 -8.88 -1.24 -13.18
CA LEU A 101 -10.20 -1.83 -13.00
C LEU A 101 -11.12 -0.81 -12.33
N VAL A 102 -11.36 0.29 -13.04
CA VAL A 102 -12.19 1.42 -12.62
C VAL A 102 -13.36 1.53 -13.58
N TYR A 103 -14.55 1.74 -13.05
CA TYR A 103 -15.81 1.74 -13.78
C TYR A 103 -16.52 3.08 -13.64
N ASP A 104 -17.64 3.25 -14.35
CA ASP A 104 -18.56 4.39 -14.23
C ASP A 104 -17.92 5.77 -14.48
N ASN A 105 -16.88 5.83 -15.35
CA ASN A 105 -16.08 7.03 -15.63
C ASN A 105 -15.41 7.69 -14.41
N GLU A 106 -15.21 6.92 -13.35
CA GLU A 106 -14.41 7.36 -12.21
C GLU A 106 -12.93 7.51 -12.61
N GLU A 107 -12.22 8.44 -11.99
CA GLU A 107 -10.81 8.67 -12.23
C GLU A 107 -9.97 8.11 -11.08
N PHE A 108 -9.09 7.17 -11.39
CA PHE A 108 -8.10 6.68 -10.43
C PHE A 108 -7.02 7.73 -10.17
N VAL A 109 -6.72 7.95 -8.91
CA VAL A 109 -5.63 8.81 -8.47
C VAL A 109 -4.66 7.98 -7.62
N SER A 110 -3.37 7.98 -8.00
CA SER A 110 -2.33 7.39 -7.18
C SER A 110 -2.02 8.27 -5.97
N LEU A 111 -1.84 7.65 -4.80
CA LEU A 111 -1.43 8.37 -3.60
C LEU A 111 -0.09 9.10 -3.80
N ALA A 112 0.84 8.50 -4.51
CA ALA A 112 2.16 9.10 -4.81
C ALA A 112 2.07 10.33 -5.72
N ALA A 113 0.93 10.58 -6.36
CA ALA A 113 0.70 11.74 -7.22
C ALA A 113 0.04 12.93 -6.49
N ILE A 114 -0.29 12.79 -5.20
CA ILE A 114 -0.97 13.84 -4.43
C ILE A 114 -0.03 15.01 -4.15
N SER A 115 1.17 14.75 -3.63
CA SER A 115 2.18 15.79 -3.38
C SER A 115 3.60 15.19 -3.36
N PRO A 116 4.64 16.03 -3.50
CA PRO A 116 6.03 15.58 -3.36
C PRO A 116 6.33 14.95 -2.00
N GLU A 117 5.75 15.47 -0.91
CA GLU A 117 6.02 15.04 0.45
C GLU A 117 5.50 13.62 0.69
N ILE A 118 4.29 13.29 0.23
CA ILE A 118 3.76 11.93 0.35
C ILE A 118 4.42 10.97 -0.63
N LYS A 119 4.84 11.44 -1.81
CA LYS A 119 5.61 10.64 -2.77
C LYS A 119 6.88 10.07 -2.16
N GLU A 120 7.62 10.90 -1.40
CA GLU A 120 8.84 10.48 -0.70
C GLU A 120 8.58 9.50 0.47
N ARG A 121 7.33 9.23 0.79
CA ARG A 121 6.88 8.25 1.81
C ARG A 121 6.11 7.08 1.24
N THR A 122 5.86 7.07 -0.07
CA THR A 122 5.02 6.04 -0.70
C THR A 122 5.87 4.96 -1.36
N LEU A 123 5.56 3.70 -1.03
CA LEU A 123 5.98 2.51 -1.77
C LEU A 123 4.79 2.05 -2.61
N LEU A 124 4.77 2.43 -3.88
CA LEU A 124 3.74 2.03 -4.83
C LEU A 124 4.01 0.60 -5.28
N ILE A 125 3.05 -0.29 -5.03
CA ILE A 125 3.07 -1.67 -5.47
C ILE A 125 2.10 -1.83 -6.63
N ASN A 126 2.56 -2.42 -7.72
CA ASN A 126 1.72 -2.70 -8.88
C ASN A 126 2.26 -3.90 -9.67
N GLY A 127 1.57 -4.27 -10.75
CA GLY A 127 1.97 -5.39 -11.59
C GLY A 127 1.01 -5.63 -12.74
N VAL A 128 1.31 -6.64 -13.52
CA VAL A 128 0.54 -6.97 -14.74
C VAL A 128 -0.64 -7.93 -14.46
N SER A 129 -0.69 -8.53 -13.28
CA SER A 129 -1.58 -9.65 -12.96
C SER A 129 -3.06 -9.33 -13.18
N LYS A 130 -3.51 -8.13 -12.81
CA LYS A 130 -4.92 -7.73 -12.83
C LYS A 130 -5.24 -6.92 -14.08
N SER A 131 -4.55 -5.81 -14.27
CA SER A 131 -4.80 -4.89 -15.39
C SER A 131 -4.67 -5.53 -16.78
N TYR A 132 -3.82 -6.55 -16.90
CA TYR A 132 -3.55 -7.24 -18.17
C TYR A 132 -3.98 -8.71 -18.16
N ALA A 133 -4.72 -9.16 -17.13
CA ALA A 133 -5.13 -10.55 -16.95
C ALA A 133 -3.95 -11.56 -17.01
N MET A 134 -2.77 -11.16 -16.51
CA MET A 134 -1.51 -11.89 -16.62
C MET A 134 -1.06 -12.47 -15.28
N THR A 135 -1.98 -13.09 -14.54
CA THR A 135 -1.70 -13.67 -13.22
C THR A 135 -0.61 -14.75 -13.24
N GLY A 136 -0.58 -15.55 -14.28
CA GLY A 136 0.39 -16.65 -14.46
C GLY A 136 1.82 -16.19 -14.75
N TRP A 137 2.00 -14.96 -15.23
CA TRP A 137 3.31 -14.43 -15.59
C TRP A 137 4.16 -14.04 -14.38
N ARG A 138 3.55 -13.85 -13.23
CA ARG A 138 4.22 -13.55 -11.94
C ARG A 138 5.12 -12.31 -12.00
N ILE A 139 4.64 -11.23 -12.62
CA ILE A 139 5.33 -9.95 -12.72
C ILE A 139 4.65 -8.89 -11.87
N GLY A 140 5.42 -8.28 -10.99
CA GLY A 140 5.06 -7.09 -10.22
C GLY A 140 6.26 -6.18 -10.07
N TYR A 141 6.02 -4.96 -9.65
CA TYR A 141 7.06 -3.98 -9.41
C TYR A 141 6.70 -3.09 -8.21
N VAL A 142 7.74 -2.49 -7.66
CA VAL A 142 7.61 -1.44 -6.65
C VAL A 142 8.31 -0.19 -7.15
N ALA A 143 7.63 0.96 -7.00
CA ALA A 143 8.23 2.28 -7.14
C ALA A 143 8.30 2.93 -5.76
N ALA A 144 9.50 3.32 -5.34
CA ALA A 144 9.75 3.86 -4.00
C ALA A 144 10.91 4.88 -4.04
N PRO A 145 11.08 5.70 -3.00
CA PRO A 145 12.26 6.55 -2.85
C PRO A 145 13.56 5.75 -3.02
N ALA A 146 14.58 6.36 -3.61
CA ALA A 146 15.80 5.67 -4.05
C ALA A 146 16.51 4.88 -2.95
N ASN A 147 16.56 5.42 -1.72
CA ASN A 147 17.13 4.76 -0.55
C ASN A 147 16.37 3.48 -0.18
N ILE A 148 15.04 3.52 -0.18
CA ILE A 148 14.18 2.36 0.14
C ILE A 148 14.23 1.34 -1.01
N SER A 149 14.14 1.82 -2.26
CA SER A 149 14.26 0.97 -3.44
C SER A 149 15.56 0.17 -3.46
N LYS A 150 16.68 0.79 -3.05
CA LYS A 150 17.96 0.11 -2.90
C LYS A 150 17.92 -0.99 -1.84
N LEU A 151 17.31 -0.74 -0.68
CA LEU A 151 17.16 -1.75 0.39
C LEU A 151 16.28 -2.93 -0.09
N ILE A 152 15.18 -2.64 -0.78
CA ILE A 152 14.33 -3.68 -1.38
C ILE A 152 15.10 -4.51 -2.39
N GLY A 153 15.86 -3.88 -3.30
CA GLY A 153 16.67 -4.56 -4.29
C GLY A 153 17.73 -5.47 -3.67
N ASN A 154 18.43 -4.99 -2.63
CA ASN A 154 19.39 -5.79 -1.88
C ASN A 154 18.72 -7.02 -1.26
N TYR A 155 17.56 -6.86 -0.61
CA TYR A 155 16.84 -7.97 -0.01
C TYR A 155 16.38 -8.98 -1.08
N LEU A 156 15.76 -8.51 -2.17
CA LEU A 156 15.24 -9.36 -3.24
C LEU A 156 16.35 -10.16 -3.95
N SER A 157 17.56 -9.58 -4.09
CA SER A 157 18.70 -10.28 -4.72
C SER A 157 19.10 -11.57 -3.98
N HIS A 158 18.80 -11.66 -2.69
CA HIS A 158 19.07 -12.84 -1.86
C HIS A 158 17.86 -13.76 -1.68
N CYS A 159 16.63 -13.31 -2.02
CA CYS A 159 15.42 -14.09 -1.82
C CYS A 159 14.91 -14.73 -3.11
N ILE A 160 14.77 -13.92 -4.16
CA ILE A 160 14.14 -14.35 -5.44
C ILE A 160 15.01 -14.06 -6.66
N SER A 161 16.11 -13.34 -6.49
CA SER A 161 17.05 -12.88 -7.54
C SER A 161 16.38 -12.01 -8.59
N SER A 162 15.58 -12.58 -9.49
CA SER A 162 14.87 -11.84 -10.54
C SER A 162 13.58 -12.57 -10.94
N PRO A 163 12.62 -11.86 -11.58
CA PRO A 163 11.49 -12.51 -12.24
C PRO A 163 11.95 -13.48 -13.35
N CYS A 164 11.06 -14.39 -13.74
CA CYS A 164 11.33 -15.33 -14.84
C CYS A 164 11.72 -14.57 -16.11
N SER A 165 12.82 -14.98 -16.75
CA SER A 165 13.36 -14.31 -17.94
C SER A 165 12.40 -14.30 -19.14
N ILE A 166 11.55 -15.33 -19.26
CA ILE A 166 10.52 -15.39 -20.32
C ILE A 166 9.44 -14.32 -20.03
N SER A 167 9.06 -14.16 -18.76
CA SER A 167 8.04 -13.17 -18.38
C SER A 167 8.52 -11.71 -18.50
N GLN A 168 9.82 -11.47 -18.61
CA GLN A 168 10.40 -10.15 -18.79
C GLN A 168 10.47 -9.68 -20.25
N LYS A 169 10.18 -10.56 -21.23
CA LYS A 169 10.19 -10.29 -22.67
C LYS A 169 8.80 -10.17 -23.26
#